data_f81d1996a9a02f6a442a41d201ce2653
#
_entry.id   f81d1996a9a02f6a442a41d201ce2653
#
_cell.length_a   1.000
_cell.length_b   1.000
_cell.length_c   1.000
_cell.angle_alpha   90.00
_cell.angle_beta   90.00
_cell.angle_gamma   90.00
#
_symmetry.space_group_name_H-M   'P 1'
#
loop_
_entity.id
_entity.type
_entity.pdbx_description
1 polymer ?
#
loop_
_entity_poly.entity_id
_entity_poly.type
_entity_poly.pdbx_seq_one_letter_code
_entity_poly.pdbx_strand_id
1 'polypeptide(L)'
;MGKVLKDWRPEDKQFWQAGGRAVARRNLWISVPALLLAFAIWQVWSVTVVKLPLVGFKYSSNELFWLAALPALSGATLRIFYSFVIPIFGGRKWTTISTASLLIPALGLGFAVQNPNTSYSTMFVLALLCGFGGANFSSSMSNISLFFPKAEKGQAMGVNAGLGNLGVSAVQIAVPLAITTCLFGALGGEAQTITTPQGSTQVWLQNAGFIWVPFIVLSTLAAWFGMDDIGSLHSSLKEQSVIFKRLHNWILCWLYVGTFGSFIGFSAAFPLLITRSFPHIDAIKLAFLGPFVGAVLRVVGGWLSDRMSAAKLTEISYAMMIVGVIGVLVFQPMGGNAGNFVGFFCSFMLLFAFSGIGNGSTYAQAPRIFSLFHRELHQGDVKAAEMHATKESATVLGFMGAIGAYGGFLIPKSFGSSIEATGSASIALYGFIIFYVSCLLINYWFYVRKQSVTCC
;
A
#
# COMPACT_ATOMS: atom_id res chain seq x y z
N MET A 1 26.03 1.21 -17.57
CA MET A 1 24.91 1.86 -18.27
C MET A 1 23.86 0.80 -18.56
N GLY A 2 22.61 1.00 -18.13
CA GLY A 2 21.52 0.03 -18.33
C GLY A 2 21.30 -0.25 -19.82
N LYS A 3 21.04 -1.51 -20.14
CA LYS A 3 20.95 -2.01 -21.52
C LYS A 3 19.51 -2.30 -21.91
N VAL A 4 19.23 -2.31 -23.20
CA VAL A 4 18.00 -2.91 -23.75
C VAL A 4 18.31 -4.36 -24.10
N LEU A 5 17.69 -5.29 -23.37
CA LEU A 5 17.86 -6.73 -23.56
C LEU A 5 16.97 -7.17 -24.74
N LYS A 6 17.58 -7.40 -25.90
CA LYS A 6 16.86 -7.81 -27.12
C LYS A 6 16.39 -9.26 -27.05
N ASP A 7 17.13 -10.11 -26.34
CA ASP A 7 16.84 -11.51 -26.10
C ASP A 7 16.80 -11.78 -24.61
N TRP A 8 15.59 -12.04 -24.07
CA TRP A 8 15.39 -12.35 -22.66
C TRP A 8 14.58 -13.64 -22.51
N ARG A 9 15.23 -14.71 -22.06
CA ARG A 9 14.68 -16.07 -21.97
C ARG A 9 14.82 -16.65 -20.56
N PRO A 10 14.05 -16.14 -19.56
CA PRO A 10 14.20 -16.56 -18.17
C PRO A 10 13.83 -18.06 -17.95
N GLU A 11 13.01 -18.64 -18.80
CA GLU A 11 12.64 -20.07 -18.72
C GLU A 11 13.72 -21.03 -19.26
N ASP A 12 14.71 -20.52 -20.02
CA ASP A 12 15.85 -21.29 -20.49
C ASP A 12 16.88 -21.44 -19.36
N LYS A 13 17.08 -22.68 -18.90
CA LYS A 13 17.97 -22.98 -17.78
C LYS A 13 19.41 -22.59 -18.03
N GLN A 14 19.91 -22.79 -19.27
CA GLN A 14 21.30 -22.44 -19.64
C GLN A 14 21.48 -20.92 -19.63
N PHE A 15 20.57 -20.18 -20.28
CA PHE A 15 20.54 -18.72 -20.25
C PHE A 15 20.46 -18.16 -18.82
N TRP A 16 19.58 -18.78 -17.99
CA TRP A 16 19.40 -18.36 -16.61
C TRP A 16 20.66 -18.51 -15.76
N GLN A 17 21.36 -19.65 -15.91
CA GLN A 17 22.60 -19.92 -15.18
C GLN A 17 23.79 -19.14 -15.73
N ALA A 18 23.85 -18.87 -17.04
CA ALA A 18 24.95 -18.15 -17.70
C ALA A 18 24.99 -16.63 -17.37
N GLY A 19 23.96 -16.09 -16.69
CA GLY A 19 23.98 -14.67 -16.28
C GLY A 19 22.60 -14.03 -16.14
N GLY A 20 21.55 -14.65 -16.71
CA GLY A 20 20.17 -14.12 -16.61
C GLY A 20 19.74 -13.87 -15.18
N ARG A 21 20.06 -14.78 -14.26
CA ARG A 21 19.77 -14.68 -12.82
C ARG A 21 20.43 -13.44 -12.18
N ALA A 22 21.65 -13.12 -12.52
CA ALA A 22 22.36 -11.96 -11.97
C ALA A 22 21.73 -10.64 -12.43
N VAL A 23 21.33 -10.57 -13.72
CA VAL A 23 20.61 -9.43 -14.28
C VAL A 23 19.25 -9.25 -13.59
N ALA A 24 18.46 -10.33 -13.46
CA ALA A 24 17.16 -10.28 -12.79
C ALA A 24 17.27 -9.81 -11.34
N ARG A 25 18.22 -10.36 -10.57
CA ARG A 25 18.49 -9.96 -9.18
C ARG A 25 18.91 -8.52 -9.05
N ARG A 26 19.77 -8.02 -9.94
CA ARG A 26 20.17 -6.61 -9.95
C ARG A 26 18.95 -5.71 -10.15
N ASN A 27 18.10 -5.99 -11.14
CA ASN A 27 16.87 -5.24 -11.36
C ASN A 27 15.92 -5.30 -10.14
N LEU A 28 15.78 -6.44 -9.48
CA LEU A 28 15.00 -6.59 -8.26
C LEU A 28 15.54 -5.70 -7.13
N TRP A 29 16.84 -5.78 -6.84
CA TRP A 29 17.43 -5.05 -5.71
C TRP A 29 17.50 -3.54 -5.91
N ILE A 30 17.41 -3.06 -7.16
CA ILE A 30 17.23 -1.62 -7.46
C ILE A 30 15.74 -1.24 -7.36
N SER A 31 14.84 -2.14 -7.76
CA SER A 31 13.39 -1.91 -7.68
C SER A 31 12.87 -1.80 -6.23
N VAL A 32 13.44 -2.60 -5.32
CA VAL A 32 13.02 -2.63 -3.90
C VAL A 32 13.12 -1.26 -3.22
N PRO A 33 14.27 -0.56 -3.18
CA PRO A 33 14.36 0.76 -2.56
C PRO A 33 13.51 1.81 -3.30
N ALA A 34 13.37 1.73 -4.62
CA ALA A 34 12.49 2.62 -5.37
C ALA A 34 11.02 2.46 -4.93
N LEU A 35 10.58 1.21 -4.74
CA LEU A 35 9.23 0.91 -4.27
C LEU A 35 9.02 1.28 -2.79
N LEU A 36 10.04 1.08 -1.94
CA LEU A 36 10.00 1.50 -0.54
C LEU A 36 9.81 3.02 -0.42
N LEU A 37 10.59 3.80 -1.18
CA LEU A 37 10.47 5.27 -1.23
C LEU A 37 9.09 5.70 -1.77
N ALA A 38 8.58 4.99 -2.77
CA ALA A 38 7.26 5.22 -3.31
C ALA A 38 6.18 5.05 -2.25
N PHE A 39 6.21 3.99 -1.43
CA PHE A 39 5.29 3.79 -0.32
C PHE A 39 5.50 4.80 0.81
N ALA A 40 6.73 5.23 1.09
CA ALA A 40 7.00 6.26 2.08
C ALA A 40 6.36 7.60 1.68
N ILE A 41 6.56 8.06 0.45
CA ILE A 41 5.94 9.29 -0.06
C ILE A 41 4.41 9.15 -0.14
N TRP A 42 3.91 7.98 -0.54
CA TRP A 42 2.47 7.71 -0.57
C TRP A 42 1.82 7.89 0.80
N GLN A 43 2.51 7.57 1.89
CA GLN A 43 2.00 7.60 3.26
C GLN A 43 2.51 8.77 4.11
N VAL A 44 3.28 9.71 3.53
CA VAL A 44 3.88 10.81 4.28
C VAL A 44 2.85 11.70 5.00
N TRP A 45 1.67 11.85 4.41
CA TRP A 45 0.59 12.61 5.02
C TRP A 45 0.05 11.99 6.30
N SER A 46 0.14 10.66 6.48
CA SER A 46 -0.34 9.97 7.69
C SER A 46 0.26 10.50 8.99
N VAL A 47 1.50 10.96 8.94
CA VAL A 47 2.23 11.52 10.10
C VAL A 47 2.29 13.05 10.05
N THR A 48 2.29 13.64 8.86
CA THR A 48 2.37 15.11 8.71
C THR A 48 1.10 15.79 9.22
N VAL A 49 -0.09 15.25 8.92
CA VAL A 49 -1.38 15.84 9.34
C VAL A 49 -1.51 15.98 10.86
N VAL A 50 -0.85 15.12 11.63
CA VAL A 50 -0.86 15.18 13.11
C VAL A 50 -0.17 16.43 13.63
N LYS A 51 0.84 16.93 12.90
CA LYS A 51 1.67 18.09 13.32
C LYS A 51 1.17 19.41 12.77
N LEU A 52 0.37 19.44 11.68
CA LEU A 52 -0.11 20.67 11.07
C LEU A 52 -0.82 21.63 12.05
N PRO A 53 -1.76 21.17 12.91
CA PRO A 53 -2.40 22.06 13.88
C PRO A 53 -1.42 22.67 14.89
N LEU A 54 -0.37 21.91 15.24
CA LEU A 54 0.62 22.32 16.23
C LEU A 54 1.57 23.43 15.71
N VAL A 55 1.72 23.54 14.39
CA VAL A 55 2.55 24.58 13.74
C VAL A 55 1.70 25.70 13.14
N GLY A 56 0.41 25.79 13.51
CA GLY A 56 -0.45 26.94 13.22
C GLY A 56 -1.45 26.78 12.08
N PHE A 57 -1.54 25.61 11.44
CA PHE A 57 -2.57 25.35 10.43
C PHE A 57 -3.95 25.15 11.08
N LYS A 58 -4.96 25.87 10.59
CA LYS A 58 -6.33 25.86 11.14
C LYS A 58 -7.27 24.98 10.33
N TYR A 59 -6.90 23.70 10.19
CA TYR A 59 -7.74 22.72 9.48
C TYR A 59 -8.63 21.95 10.45
N SER A 60 -9.87 21.68 10.03
CA SER A 60 -10.81 20.82 10.74
C SER A 60 -10.31 19.35 10.79
N SER A 61 -10.86 18.56 11.71
CA SER A 61 -10.54 17.13 11.76
C SER A 61 -10.81 16.43 10.43
N ASN A 62 -11.95 16.73 9.79
CA ASN A 62 -12.32 16.14 8.51
C ASN A 62 -11.33 16.51 7.40
N GLU A 63 -10.90 17.78 7.33
CA GLU A 63 -9.88 18.23 6.37
C GLU A 63 -8.55 17.49 6.55
N LEU A 64 -8.12 17.26 7.79
CA LEU A 64 -6.90 16.49 8.07
C LEU A 64 -7.04 15.03 7.62
N PHE A 65 -8.19 14.38 7.87
CA PHE A 65 -8.45 13.03 7.36
C PHE A 65 -8.55 12.98 5.84
N TRP A 66 -9.06 14.04 5.18
CA TRP A 66 -9.01 14.16 3.73
C TRP A 66 -7.57 14.17 3.22
N LEU A 67 -6.69 15.01 3.78
CA LEU A 67 -5.27 15.05 3.39
C LEU A 67 -4.58 13.71 3.55
N ALA A 68 -4.90 12.95 4.61
CA ALA A 68 -4.37 11.60 4.80
C ALA A 68 -4.93 10.58 3.79
N ALA A 69 -6.16 10.79 3.29
CA ALA A 69 -6.85 9.90 2.38
C ALA A 69 -6.50 10.11 0.88
N LEU A 70 -6.28 11.37 0.48
CA LEU A 70 -6.09 11.78 -0.92
C LEU A 70 -4.97 11.05 -1.67
N PRO A 71 -3.80 10.76 -1.05
CA PRO A 71 -2.76 10.00 -1.72
C PRO A 71 -3.25 8.63 -2.19
N ALA A 72 -4.13 7.98 -1.42
CA ALA A 72 -4.66 6.67 -1.79
C ALA A 72 -5.69 6.76 -2.92
N LEU A 73 -6.49 7.81 -2.98
CA LEU A 73 -7.43 8.05 -4.07
C LEU A 73 -6.71 8.16 -5.42
N SER A 74 -5.75 9.07 -5.50
CA SER A 74 -4.97 9.27 -6.73
C SER A 74 -4.07 8.08 -7.03
N GLY A 75 -3.44 7.48 -6.01
CA GLY A 75 -2.60 6.30 -6.17
C GLY A 75 -3.35 5.09 -6.71
N ALA A 76 -4.56 4.81 -6.21
CA ALA A 76 -5.41 3.74 -6.69
C ALA A 76 -5.82 3.97 -8.17
N THR A 77 -6.25 5.18 -8.49
CA THR A 77 -6.62 5.56 -9.86
C THR A 77 -5.43 5.42 -10.82
N LEU A 78 -4.29 5.94 -10.46
CA LEU A 78 -3.07 5.87 -11.29
C LEU A 78 -2.53 4.44 -11.44
N ARG A 79 -2.75 3.54 -10.46
CA ARG A 79 -2.37 2.12 -10.60
C ARG A 79 -2.95 1.46 -11.84
N ILE A 80 -4.17 1.82 -12.21
CA ILE A 80 -4.82 1.29 -13.41
C ILE A 80 -3.96 1.59 -14.64
N PHE A 81 -3.50 2.84 -14.77
CA PHE A 81 -2.65 3.26 -15.90
C PHE A 81 -1.22 2.68 -15.78
N TYR A 82 -0.64 2.68 -14.58
CA TYR A 82 0.72 2.18 -14.34
C TYR A 82 0.85 0.67 -14.59
N SER A 83 -0.25 -0.07 -14.59
CA SER A 83 -0.24 -1.49 -14.95
C SER A 83 0.13 -1.74 -16.42
N PHE A 84 -0.06 -0.74 -17.29
CA PHE A 84 0.16 -0.87 -18.72
C PHE A 84 1.42 -0.16 -19.25
N VAL A 85 2.14 0.55 -18.40
CA VAL A 85 3.25 1.41 -18.84
C VAL A 85 4.54 0.64 -19.16
N ILE A 86 4.77 -0.52 -18.54
CA ILE A 86 6.02 -1.28 -18.72
C ILE A 86 6.21 -1.75 -20.16
N PRO A 87 5.20 -2.32 -20.86
CA PRO A 87 5.33 -2.66 -22.26
C PRO A 87 5.54 -1.46 -23.20
N ILE A 88 5.15 -0.25 -22.78
CA ILE A 88 5.22 0.97 -23.58
C ILE A 88 6.56 1.67 -23.42
N PHE A 89 6.98 1.90 -22.17
CA PHE A 89 8.15 2.72 -21.85
C PHE A 89 9.40 1.89 -21.50
N GLY A 90 9.24 0.62 -21.15
CA GLY A 90 10.27 -0.22 -20.56
C GLY A 90 10.39 -0.05 -19.04
N GLY A 91 10.92 -1.09 -18.38
CA GLY A 91 11.00 -1.14 -16.93
C GLY A 91 11.96 -0.13 -16.32
N ARG A 92 13.16 0.00 -16.89
CA ARG A 92 14.19 0.96 -16.46
C ARG A 92 13.70 2.39 -16.58
N LYS A 93 13.29 2.78 -17.79
CA LYS A 93 12.86 4.17 -18.07
C LYS A 93 11.70 4.55 -17.18
N TRP A 94 10.69 3.66 -17.07
CA TRP A 94 9.52 3.96 -16.25
C TRP A 94 9.85 4.04 -14.75
N THR A 95 10.64 3.10 -14.21
CA THR A 95 11.06 3.16 -12.81
C THR A 95 11.83 4.45 -12.52
N THR A 96 12.69 4.89 -13.44
CA THR A 96 13.42 6.17 -13.31
C THR A 96 12.45 7.36 -13.26
N ILE A 97 11.55 7.48 -14.24
CA ILE A 97 10.61 8.60 -14.34
C ILE A 97 9.67 8.62 -13.11
N SER A 98 9.11 7.46 -12.77
CA SER A 98 8.15 7.37 -11.68
C SER A 98 8.78 7.56 -10.30
N THR A 99 10.06 7.17 -10.13
CA THR A 99 10.80 7.47 -8.90
C THR A 99 11.15 8.96 -8.84
N ALA A 100 11.66 9.54 -9.94
CA ALA A 100 11.96 10.98 -9.99
C ALA A 100 10.72 11.86 -9.74
N SER A 101 9.53 11.44 -10.20
CA SER A 101 8.30 12.19 -9.98
C SER A 101 7.93 12.35 -8.50
N LEU A 102 8.44 11.48 -7.61
CA LEU A 102 8.26 11.59 -6.16
C LEU A 102 8.94 12.84 -5.57
N LEU A 103 9.91 13.44 -6.27
CA LEU A 103 10.52 14.71 -5.86
C LEU A 103 9.50 15.83 -5.81
N ILE A 104 8.50 15.83 -6.69
CA ILE A 104 7.49 16.89 -6.76
C ILE A 104 6.70 16.99 -5.46
N PRO A 105 6.01 15.93 -4.98
CA PRO A 105 5.29 16.01 -3.71
C PRO A 105 6.23 16.11 -2.49
N ALA A 106 7.43 15.52 -2.53
CA ALA A 106 8.37 15.60 -1.42
C ALA A 106 8.87 17.03 -1.19
N LEU A 107 9.35 17.69 -2.25
CA LEU A 107 9.77 19.09 -2.19
C LEU A 107 8.57 20.01 -1.94
N GLY A 108 7.45 19.80 -2.65
CA GLY A 108 6.25 20.59 -2.49
C GLY A 108 5.74 20.59 -1.05
N LEU A 109 5.67 19.42 -0.41
CA LEU A 109 5.30 19.30 1.00
C LEU A 109 6.29 20.05 1.90
N GLY A 110 7.60 19.85 1.68
CA GLY A 110 8.63 20.50 2.48
C GLY A 110 8.58 22.01 2.42
N PHE A 111 8.27 22.60 1.26
CA PHE A 111 8.09 24.06 1.15
C PHE A 111 6.74 24.52 1.70
N ALA A 112 5.66 23.80 1.42
CA ALA A 112 4.30 24.24 1.79
C ALA A 112 4.08 24.28 3.30
N VAL A 113 4.66 23.37 4.08
CA VAL A 113 4.47 23.31 5.53
C VAL A 113 5.24 24.38 6.31
N GLN A 114 6.14 25.14 5.68
CA GLN A 114 6.88 26.22 6.32
C GLN A 114 6.02 27.46 6.54
N ASN A 115 4.95 27.64 5.78
CA ASN A 115 4.05 28.78 5.90
C ASN A 115 2.66 28.31 6.35
N PRO A 116 2.21 28.63 7.59
CA PRO A 116 0.90 28.22 8.09
C PRO A 116 -0.27 28.86 7.32
N ASN A 117 -0.02 29.89 6.50
CA ASN A 117 -1.01 30.50 5.62
C ASN A 117 -1.13 29.80 4.26
N THR A 118 -0.37 28.74 4.01
CA THR A 118 -0.53 27.94 2.78
C THR A 118 -1.97 27.46 2.66
N SER A 119 -2.57 27.69 1.48
CA SER A 119 -3.98 27.38 1.26
C SER A 119 -4.23 25.86 1.35
N TYR A 120 -5.41 25.50 1.84
CA TYR A 120 -5.84 24.10 1.86
C TYR A 120 -5.82 23.45 0.47
N SER A 121 -6.17 24.21 -0.58
CA SER A 121 -6.11 23.74 -1.97
C SER A 121 -4.71 23.33 -2.40
N THR A 122 -3.68 24.06 -1.98
CA THR A 122 -2.27 23.70 -2.23
C THR A 122 -1.93 22.35 -1.54
N MET A 123 -2.28 22.23 -0.26
CA MET A 123 -2.06 20.98 0.48
C MET A 123 -2.83 19.80 -0.15
N PHE A 124 -4.06 20.04 -0.59
CA PHE A 124 -4.90 19.06 -1.28
C PHE A 124 -4.23 18.53 -2.56
N VAL A 125 -3.71 19.43 -3.41
CA VAL A 125 -2.99 19.05 -4.63
C VAL A 125 -1.71 18.27 -4.31
N LEU A 126 -0.94 18.73 -3.31
CA LEU A 126 0.27 18.02 -2.89
C LEU A 126 -0.03 16.62 -2.35
N ALA A 127 -1.12 16.47 -1.61
CA ALA A 127 -1.56 15.16 -1.15
C ALA A 127 -1.95 14.23 -2.32
N LEU A 128 -2.66 14.74 -3.33
CA LEU A 128 -2.95 13.98 -4.55
C LEU A 128 -1.68 13.57 -5.30
N LEU A 129 -0.67 14.44 -5.40
CA LEU A 129 0.60 14.15 -6.08
C LEU A 129 1.39 13.02 -5.37
N CYS A 130 1.22 12.84 -4.05
CA CYS A 130 1.79 11.69 -3.36
C CYS A 130 1.27 10.34 -3.87
N GLY A 131 0.14 10.33 -4.58
CA GLY A 131 -0.38 9.13 -5.26
C GLY A 131 0.53 8.55 -6.33
N PHE A 132 1.48 9.33 -6.88
CA PHE A 132 2.53 8.79 -7.74
C PHE A 132 3.25 7.62 -7.07
N GLY A 133 3.52 7.72 -5.76
CA GLY A 133 4.10 6.63 -4.99
C GLY A 133 3.21 5.39 -4.94
N GLY A 134 1.92 5.59 -4.64
CA GLY A 134 0.95 4.48 -4.60
C GLY A 134 0.83 3.72 -5.92
N ALA A 135 0.93 4.44 -7.04
CA ALA A 135 0.82 3.89 -8.39
C ALA A 135 2.03 3.00 -8.76
N ASN A 136 3.23 3.30 -8.24
CA ASN A 136 4.47 2.57 -8.56
C ASN A 136 4.42 1.08 -8.22
N PHE A 137 3.54 0.66 -7.32
CA PHE A 137 3.37 -0.77 -7.01
C PHE A 137 3.03 -1.58 -8.27
N SER A 138 2.07 -1.13 -9.08
CA SER A 138 1.63 -1.87 -10.27
C SER A 138 2.74 -2.01 -11.31
N SER A 139 3.42 -0.93 -11.63
CA SER A 139 4.51 -0.95 -12.62
C SER A 139 5.73 -1.73 -12.13
N SER A 140 6.11 -1.58 -10.85
CA SER A 140 7.21 -2.31 -10.24
C SER A 140 6.96 -3.82 -10.23
N MET A 141 5.77 -4.26 -9.82
CA MET A 141 5.39 -5.68 -9.81
C MET A 141 5.35 -6.26 -11.21
N SER A 142 4.78 -5.52 -12.18
CA SER A 142 4.77 -5.91 -13.58
C SER A 142 6.21 -6.10 -14.11
N ASN A 143 7.07 -5.11 -13.90
CA ASN A 143 8.45 -5.16 -14.35
C ASN A 143 9.22 -6.38 -13.79
N ILE A 144 9.19 -6.57 -12.45
CA ILE A 144 9.90 -7.69 -11.82
C ILE A 144 9.35 -9.04 -12.27
N SER A 145 8.04 -9.15 -12.49
CA SER A 145 7.43 -10.38 -12.98
C SER A 145 7.97 -10.85 -14.33
N LEU A 146 8.49 -9.93 -15.17
CA LEU A 146 9.03 -10.21 -16.49
C LEU A 146 10.50 -10.68 -16.46
N PHE A 147 11.22 -10.31 -15.40
CA PHE A 147 12.64 -10.70 -15.25
C PHE A 147 12.82 -12.13 -14.75
N PHE A 148 11.86 -12.70 -14.02
CA PHE A 148 12.05 -14.00 -13.34
C PHE A 148 11.28 -15.13 -14.02
N PRO A 149 11.86 -16.38 -14.05
CA PRO A 149 11.17 -17.57 -14.51
C PRO A 149 9.99 -17.90 -13.59
N LYS A 150 9.01 -18.67 -14.08
CA LYS A 150 7.80 -19.05 -13.34
C LYS A 150 8.13 -19.63 -11.96
N ALA A 151 9.19 -20.44 -11.85
CA ALA A 151 9.60 -21.07 -10.60
C ALA A 151 10.08 -20.10 -9.51
N GLU A 152 10.72 -18.97 -9.88
CA GLU A 152 11.27 -18.00 -8.94
C GLU A 152 10.44 -16.69 -8.87
N LYS A 153 9.48 -16.50 -9.79
CA LYS A 153 8.68 -15.27 -9.93
C LYS A 153 7.92 -14.91 -8.66
N GLY A 154 7.25 -15.86 -8.04
CA GLY A 154 6.47 -15.64 -6.81
C GLY A 154 7.33 -15.11 -5.67
N GLN A 155 8.52 -15.68 -5.47
CA GLN A 155 9.47 -15.25 -4.45
C GLN A 155 9.99 -13.84 -4.74
N ALA A 156 10.38 -13.55 -5.98
CA ALA A 156 10.88 -12.22 -6.36
C ALA A 156 9.82 -11.12 -6.18
N MET A 157 8.59 -11.39 -6.61
CA MET A 157 7.46 -10.47 -6.41
C MET A 157 7.12 -10.31 -4.93
N GLY A 158 7.20 -11.39 -4.14
CA GLY A 158 7.00 -11.36 -2.69
C GLY A 158 8.02 -10.48 -1.98
N VAL A 159 9.29 -10.60 -2.33
CA VAL A 159 10.39 -9.74 -1.80
C VAL A 159 10.16 -8.28 -2.19
N ASN A 160 9.87 -8.01 -3.47
CA ASN A 160 9.65 -6.65 -3.96
C ASN A 160 8.46 -5.98 -3.24
N ALA A 161 7.32 -6.68 -3.16
CA ALA A 161 6.13 -6.17 -2.49
C ALA A 161 6.29 -6.04 -0.97
N GLY A 162 6.89 -7.05 -0.33
CA GLY A 162 7.08 -7.10 1.13
C GLY A 162 7.99 -5.98 1.61
N LEU A 163 9.19 -5.89 1.04
CA LEU A 163 10.14 -4.83 1.40
C LEU A 163 9.66 -3.44 0.96
N GLY A 164 8.97 -3.32 -0.18
CA GLY A 164 8.34 -2.08 -0.59
C GLY A 164 7.33 -1.58 0.43
N ASN A 165 6.45 -2.46 0.96
CA ASN A 165 5.45 -2.08 1.96
C ASN A 165 6.04 -1.58 3.28
N LEU A 166 7.30 -1.95 3.61
CA LEU A 166 7.98 -1.38 4.78
C LEU A 166 8.15 0.14 4.69
N GLY A 167 8.06 0.73 3.50
CA GLY A 167 8.04 2.18 3.31
C GLY A 167 6.93 2.89 4.09
N VAL A 168 5.78 2.22 4.29
CA VAL A 168 4.66 2.72 5.11
C VAL A 168 5.06 2.88 6.58
N SER A 169 5.77 1.90 7.13
CA SER A 169 6.30 1.97 8.50
C SER A 169 7.52 2.90 8.59
N ALA A 170 8.39 2.85 7.57
CA ALA A 170 9.60 3.67 7.53
C ALA A 170 9.29 5.17 7.60
N VAL A 171 8.27 5.65 6.89
CA VAL A 171 7.87 7.06 6.95
C VAL A 171 7.37 7.45 8.35
N GLN A 172 6.65 6.54 9.01
CA GLN A 172 6.10 6.78 10.35
C GLN A 172 7.15 6.73 11.46
N ILE A 173 8.33 6.15 11.19
CA ILE A 173 9.50 6.21 12.09
C ILE A 173 10.39 7.40 11.74
N ALA A 174 10.73 7.55 10.45
CA ALA A 174 11.75 8.50 10.01
C ALA A 174 11.28 9.96 10.13
N VAL A 175 10.03 10.27 9.79
CA VAL A 175 9.52 11.64 9.83
C VAL A 175 9.52 12.21 11.26
N PRO A 176 9.00 11.52 12.28
CA PRO A 176 9.06 12.03 13.65
C PRO A 176 10.47 12.34 14.15
N LEU A 177 11.44 11.52 13.76
CA LEU A 177 12.85 11.75 14.11
C LEU A 177 13.45 12.92 13.31
N ALA A 178 13.14 13.00 12.02
CA ALA A 178 13.68 14.03 11.14
C ALA A 178 13.21 15.44 11.49
N ILE A 179 11.95 15.58 11.92
CA ILE A 179 11.38 16.91 12.24
C ILE A 179 11.91 17.50 13.54
N THR A 180 12.58 16.74 14.39
CA THR A 180 13.17 17.24 15.65
C THR A 180 14.59 17.78 15.48
N THR A 181 15.16 17.71 14.26
CA THR A 181 16.55 18.01 14.01
C THR A 181 16.71 18.95 12.82
N CYS A 182 17.66 19.90 12.92
CA CYS A 182 18.05 20.76 11.80
C CYS A 182 18.95 19.97 10.83
N LEU A 183 18.35 19.10 9.98
CA LEU A 183 19.10 18.17 9.12
C LEU A 183 19.80 18.86 7.96
N PHE A 184 19.23 19.93 7.42
CA PHE A 184 19.71 20.57 6.20
C PHE A 184 20.30 21.99 6.43
N GLY A 185 20.51 22.37 7.70
CA GLY A 185 21.04 23.70 8.06
C GLY A 185 20.23 24.84 7.42
N ALA A 186 20.91 25.83 6.88
CA ALA A 186 20.27 26.98 6.21
C ALA A 186 19.44 26.60 4.97
N LEU A 187 19.75 25.48 4.30
CA LEU A 187 18.98 24.99 3.16
C LEU A 187 17.64 24.38 3.56
N GLY A 188 17.51 23.95 4.80
CA GLY A 188 16.31 23.32 5.32
C GLY A 188 15.21 24.31 5.76
N GLY A 189 15.50 25.62 5.79
CA GLY A 189 14.56 26.61 6.30
C GLY A 189 14.57 26.74 7.83
N GLU A 190 13.74 27.65 8.35
CA GLU A 190 13.67 27.96 9.78
C GLU A 190 12.81 26.95 10.55
N ALA A 191 13.11 26.82 11.86
CA ALA A 191 12.31 26.02 12.76
C ALA A 191 10.94 26.66 13.03
N GLN A 192 9.92 25.82 13.15
CA GLN A 192 8.62 26.22 13.68
C GLN A 192 8.58 25.94 15.18
N THR A 193 7.93 26.84 15.94
CA THR A 193 7.78 26.65 17.38
C THR A 193 6.46 25.98 17.71
N ILE A 194 6.51 24.82 18.34
CA ILE A 194 5.34 24.15 18.92
C ILE A 194 5.30 24.52 20.41
N THR A 195 4.21 25.16 20.83
CA THR A 195 3.95 25.46 22.25
C THR A 195 3.02 24.42 22.83
N THR A 196 3.49 23.73 23.86
CA THR A 196 2.73 22.72 24.63
C THR A 196 2.65 23.15 26.10
N PRO A 197 1.76 22.59 26.94
CA PRO A 197 1.73 22.85 28.37
C PRO A 197 3.05 22.52 29.09
N GLN A 198 3.90 21.68 28.49
CA GLN A 198 5.20 21.29 29.02
C GLN A 198 6.36 22.19 28.58
N GLY A 199 6.10 23.18 27.69
CA GLY A 199 7.09 24.11 27.17
C GLY A 199 7.03 24.28 25.64
N SER A 200 7.96 25.09 25.12
CA SER A 200 8.10 25.33 23.68
C SER A 200 9.21 24.48 23.12
N THR A 201 8.93 23.81 21.99
CA THR A 201 9.89 22.95 21.28
C THR A 201 9.99 23.42 19.83
N GLN A 202 11.22 23.46 19.30
CA GLN A 202 11.45 23.74 17.88
C GLN A 202 11.33 22.48 17.06
N VAL A 203 10.68 22.58 15.89
CA VAL A 203 10.53 21.50 14.94
C VAL A 203 10.78 22.00 13.51
N TRP A 204 11.24 21.13 12.66
CA TRP A 204 11.44 21.39 11.22
C TRP A 204 10.47 20.49 10.46
N LEU A 205 9.16 20.83 10.44
CA LEU A 205 8.13 20.00 9.81
C LEU A 205 8.40 19.76 8.32
N GLN A 206 9.09 20.69 7.65
CA GLN A 206 9.55 20.56 6.27
C GLN A 206 10.43 19.33 6.04
N ASN A 207 11.12 18.83 7.05
CA ASN A 207 11.90 17.60 6.96
C ASN A 207 11.03 16.36 6.70
N ALA A 208 9.72 16.43 6.95
CA ALA A 208 8.79 15.37 6.55
C ALA A 208 8.83 15.09 5.04
N GLY A 209 9.08 16.13 4.23
CA GLY A 209 9.28 16.01 2.79
C GLY A 209 10.76 15.90 2.42
N PHE A 210 11.60 16.79 2.94
CA PHE A 210 12.99 16.95 2.49
C PHE A 210 13.89 15.74 2.77
N ILE A 211 13.66 15.00 3.87
CA ILE A 211 14.46 13.80 4.20
C ILE A 211 14.49 12.76 3.07
N TRP A 212 13.45 12.70 2.27
CA TRP A 212 13.33 11.69 1.20
C TRP A 212 14.07 12.10 -0.07
N VAL A 213 14.32 13.40 -0.27
CA VAL A 213 14.89 13.95 -1.52
C VAL A 213 16.22 13.30 -1.88
N PRO A 214 17.23 13.20 -1.00
CA PRO A 214 18.51 12.55 -1.35
C PRO A 214 18.32 11.08 -1.75
N PHE A 215 17.47 10.34 -1.03
CA PHE A 215 17.23 8.93 -1.31
C PHE A 215 16.47 8.73 -2.64
N ILE A 216 15.52 9.61 -2.96
CA ILE A 216 14.80 9.58 -4.24
C ILE A 216 15.77 9.85 -5.39
N VAL A 217 16.65 10.85 -5.27
CA VAL A 217 17.69 11.14 -6.28
C VAL A 217 18.60 9.94 -6.47
N LEU A 218 19.14 9.37 -5.40
CA LEU A 218 20.02 8.20 -5.46
C LEU A 218 19.33 7.00 -6.11
N SER A 219 18.07 6.73 -5.72
CA SER A 219 17.28 5.62 -6.28
C SER A 219 16.96 5.86 -7.77
N THR A 220 16.68 7.09 -8.16
CA THR A 220 16.47 7.48 -9.57
C THR A 220 17.72 7.23 -10.40
N LEU A 221 18.89 7.65 -9.90
CA LEU A 221 20.17 7.40 -10.57
C LEU A 221 20.50 5.90 -10.62
N ALA A 222 20.25 5.16 -9.53
CA ALA A 222 20.43 3.72 -9.52
C ALA A 222 19.54 3.02 -10.55
N ALA A 223 18.26 3.45 -10.68
CA ALA A 223 17.36 2.92 -11.70
C ALA A 223 17.86 3.24 -13.12
N TRP A 224 18.25 4.48 -13.38
CA TRP A 224 18.74 4.89 -14.71
C TRP A 224 19.98 4.17 -15.16
N PHE A 225 20.97 4.04 -14.29
CA PHE A 225 22.27 3.46 -14.64
C PHE A 225 22.35 1.95 -14.42
N GLY A 226 21.59 1.41 -13.48
CA GLY A 226 21.72 0.02 -13.02
C GLY A 226 20.65 -0.94 -13.50
N MET A 227 19.44 -0.47 -13.85
CA MET A 227 18.38 -1.35 -14.38
C MET A 227 18.51 -1.54 -15.89
N ASP A 228 17.82 -2.56 -16.40
CA ASP A 228 17.72 -2.87 -17.83
C ASP A 228 16.28 -2.79 -18.32
N ASP A 229 16.10 -2.59 -19.62
CA ASP A 229 14.82 -2.71 -20.31
C ASP A 229 14.74 -4.02 -21.08
N ILE A 230 13.59 -4.68 -21.11
CA ILE A 230 13.32 -5.83 -21.96
C ILE A 230 12.68 -5.35 -23.26
N GLY A 231 13.36 -5.55 -24.38
CA GLY A 231 12.99 -4.94 -25.69
C GLY A 231 11.86 -5.64 -26.46
N SER A 232 11.43 -6.83 -26.04
CA SER A 232 10.49 -7.67 -26.80
C SER A 232 9.07 -7.75 -26.17
N LEU A 233 8.65 -6.70 -25.43
CA LEU A 233 7.37 -6.72 -24.74
C LEU A 233 6.24 -6.21 -25.64
N HIS A 234 5.37 -7.13 -26.06
CA HIS A 234 4.11 -6.79 -26.71
C HIS A 234 2.95 -7.39 -25.91
N SER A 235 2.13 -6.58 -25.28
CA SER A 235 0.87 -7.01 -24.68
C SER A 235 -0.28 -6.18 -25.25
N SER A 236 -1.33 -6.85 -25.69
CA SER A 236 -2.55 -6.18 -26.18
C SER A 236 -3.45 -5.83 -25.00
N LEU A 237 -3.85 -4.55 -24.89
CA LEU A 237 -4.85 -4.09 -23.91
C LEU A 237 -6.19 -4.85 -24.07
N LYS A 238 -6.55 -5.20 -25.31
CA LYS A 238 -7.77 -5.94 -25.63
C LYS A 238 -7.79 -7.32 -24.97
N GLU A 239 -6.66 -8.03 -24.94
CA GLU A 239 -6.56 -9.34 -24.31
C GLU A 239 -6.68 -9.25 -22.78
N GLN A 240 -6.18 -8.19 -22.20
CA GLN A 240 -6.24 -7.97 -20.73
C GLN A 240 -7.66 -7.59 -20.28
N SER A 241 -8.47 -6.96 -21.13
CA SER A 241 -9.83 -6.53 -20.81
C SER A 241 -10.82 -7.66 -20.55
N VAL A 242 -10.49 -8.90 -20.88
CA VAL A 242 -11.32 -10.10 -20.62
C VAL A 242 -11.64 -10.27 -19.13
N ILE A 243 -10.75 -9.85 -18.22
CA ILE A 243 -10.97 -9.95 -16.78
C ILE A 243 -12.21 -9.20 -16.28
N PHE A 244 -12.63 -8.13 -16.96
CA PHE A 244 -13.83 -7.37 -16.60
C PHE A 244 -15.13 -8.16 -16.75
N LYS A 245 -15.11 -9.22 -17.57
CA LYS A 245 -16.24 -10.14 -17.75
C LYS A 245 -16.22 -11.29 -16.74
N ARG A 246 -15.17 -11.43 -15.93
CA ARG A 246 -15.00 -12.50 -14.96
C ARG A 246 -15.57 -12.09 -13.61
N LEU A 247 -16.56 -12.81 -13.11
CA LEU A 247 -17.14 -12.57 -11.77
C LEU A 247 -16.07 -12.66 -10.67
N HIS A 248 -15.19 -13.65 -10.75
CA HIS A 248 -14.11 -13.84 -9.78
C HIS A 248 -13.16 -12.65 -9.67
N ASN A 249 -12.95 -11.87 -10.76
CA ASN A 249 -12.18 -10.64 -10.70
C ASN A 249 -12.81 -9.62 -9.73
N TRP A 250 -14.12 -9.41 -9.82
CA TRP A 250 -14.83 -8.43 -8.97
C TRP A 250 -14.93 -8.89 -7.52
N ILE A 251 -15.14 -10.19 -7.31
CA ILE A 251 -15.13 -10.79 -5.96
C ILE A 251 -13.76 -10.58 -5.30
N LEU A 252 -12.67 -10.91 -6.02
CA LEU A 252 -11.32 -10.72 -5.50
C LEU A 252 -10.99 -9.25 -5.26
N CYS A 253 -11.47 -8.32 -6.08
CA CYS A 253 -11.36 -6.88 -5.83
C CYS A 253 -12.04 -6.50 -4.51
N TRP A 254 -13.28 -6.96 -4.27
CA TRP A 254 -14.02 -6.70 -3.03
C TRP A 254 -13.27 -7.21 -1.80
N LEU A 255 -12.82 -8.46 -1.85
CA LEU A 255 -12.01 -9.06 -0.79
C LEU A 255 -10.68 -8.32 -0.59
N TYR A 256 -10.06 -7.84 -1.64
CA TYR A 256 -8.77 -7.16 -1.51
C TYR A 256 -8.90 -5.71 -0.98
N VAL A 257 -10.03 -5.05 -1.22
CA VAL A 257 -10.39 -3.81 -0.48
C VAL A 257 -10.48 -4.11 1.02
N GLY A 258 -11.08 -5.26 1.40
CA GLY A 258 -11.19 -5.67 2.79
C GLY A 258 -9.86 -5.94 3.48
N THR A 259 -8.89 -6.52 2.80
CA THR A 259 -7.58 -6.87 3.38
C THR A 259 -6.53 -5.79 3.14
N PHE A 260 -6.07 -5.62 1.90
CA PHE A 260 -5.05 -4.62 1.56
C PHE A 260 -5.54 -3.19 1.78
N GLY A 261 -6.80 -2.92 1.40
CA GLY A 261 -7.40 -1.60 1.61
C GLY A 261 -7.47 -1.22 3.07
N SER A 262 -7.79 -2.18 3.96
CA SER A 262 -7.77 -1.96 5.41
C SER A 262 -6.36 -1.71 5.93
N PHE A 263 -5.38 -2.48 5.48
CA PHE A 263 -3.98 -2.27 5.86
C PHE A 263 -3.53 -0.84 5.54
N ILE A 264 -3.72 -0.38 4.30
CA ILE A 264 -3.29 0.96 3.87
C ILE A 264 -4.16 2.05 4.51
N GLY A 265 -5.47 1.83 4.62
CA GLY A 265 -6.40 2.81 5.18
C GLY A 265 -6.19 3.04 6.68
N PHE A 266 -6.02 1.97 7.45
CA PHE A 266 -5.64 2.12 8.85
C PHE A 266 -4.26 2.74 9.01
N SER A 267 -3.28 2.37 8.17
CA SER A 267 -1.96 3.00 8.21
C SER A 267 -2.02 4.52 8.02
N ALA A 268 -2.89 4.99 7.12
CA ALA A 268 -3.09 6.41 6.86
C ALA A 268 -3.83 7.14 8.01
N ALA A 269 -4.81 6.49 8.63
CA ALA A 269 -5.69 7.10 9.62
C ALA A 269 -5.16 6.99 11.06
N PHE A 270 -4.42 5.94 11.38
CA PHE A 270 -4.11 5.53 12.75
C PHE A 270 -3.38 6.60 13.58
N PRO A 271 -2.33 7.29 13.07
CA PRO A 271 -1.67 8.35 13.85
C PRO A 271 -2.63 9.47 14.24
N LEU A 272 -3.46 9.93 13.30
CA LEU A 272 -4.42 11.01 13.54
C LEU A 272 -5.55 10.55 14.48
N LEU A 273 -6.00 9.30 14.33
CA LEU A 273 -7.04 8.73 15.17
C LEU A 273 -6.59 8.60 16.64
N ILE A 274 -5.36 8.13 16.89
CA ILE A 274 -4.79 8.11 18.25
C ILE A 274 -4.76 9.53 18.83
N THR A 275 -4.23 10.49 18.09
CA THR A 275 -4.09 11.88 18.56
C THR A 275 -5.45 12.49 18.92
N ARG A 276 -6.50 12.15 18.17
CA ARG A 276 -7.87 12.64 18.42
C ARG A 276 -8.56 11.93 19.58
N SER A 277 -8.38 10.62 19.68
CA SER A 277 -9.02 9.81 20.73
C SER A 277 -8.29 9.90 22.07
N PHE A 278 -6.98 10.00 22.05
CA PHE A 278 -6.12 10.03 23.24
C PHE A 278 -5.08 11.16 23.13
N PRO A 279 -5.49 12.44 23.34
CA PRO A 279 -4.61 13.60 23.10
C PRO A 279 -3.34 13.64 23.98
N HIS A 280 -3.37 12.92 25.11
CA HIS A 280 -2.24 12.81 26.04
C HIS A 280 -1.21 11.76 25.65
N ILE A 281 -1.48 10.94 24.61
CA ILE A 281 -0.57 9.93 24.10
C ILE A 281 0.20 10.50 22.91
N ASP A 282 1.52 10.34 22.94
CA ASP A 282 2.35 10.66 21.77
C ASP A 282 2.17 9.56 20.68
N ALA A 283 1.14 9.77 19.86
CA ALA A 283 0.75 8.86 18.78
C ALA A 283 1.91 8.49 17.86
N ILE A 284 2.83 9.41 17.66
CA ILE A 284 3.93 9.32 16.72
C ILE A 284 4.90 8.20 17.12
N LYS A 285 5.14 8.02 18.42
CA LYS A 285 6.07 6.99 18.93
C LYS A 285 5.56 5.55 18.75
N LEU A 286 4.26 5.37 18.55
CA LEU A 286 3.63 4.05 18.57
C LEU A 286 2.96 3.68 17.22
N ALA A 287 2.54 4.66 16.44
CA ALA A 287 1.73 4.43 15.24
C ALA A 287 2.41 3.57 14.18
N PHE A 288 3.74 3.65 14.05
CA PHE A 288 4.51 2.85 13.08
C PHE A 288 4.41 1.34 13.31
N LEU A 289 4.12 0.92 14.55
CA LEU A 289 4.00 -0.51 14.88
C LEU A 289 2.89 -1.19 14.10
N GLY A 290 1.78 -0.50 13.85
CA GLY A 290 0.67 -1.02 13.08
C GLY A 290 1.09 -1.45 11.66
N PRO A 291 1.53 -0.53 10.80
CA PRO A 291 2.01 -0.87 9.46
C PRO A 291 3.18 -1.86 9.46
N PHE A 292 4.07 -1.79 10.44
CA PHE A 292 5.18 -2.75 10.58
C PHE A 292 4.67 -4.18 10.78
N VAL A 293 3.79 -4.37 11.76
CA VAL A 293 3.15 -5.68 12.03
C VAL A 293 2.41 -6.19 10.80
N GLY A 294 1.60 -5.34 10.16
CA GLY A 294 0.86 -5.72 8.96
C GLY A 294 1.76 -6.10 7.78
N ALA A 295 2.86 -5.36 7.55
CA ALA A 295 3.80 -5.65 6.47
C ALA A 295 4.55 -6.99 6.69
N VAL A 296 5.00 -7.25 7.92
CA VAL A 296 5.66 -8.52 8.28
C VAL A 296 4.67 -9.68 8.15
N LEU A 297 3.48 -9.55 8.72
CA LEU A 297 2.48 -10.61 8.70
C LEU A 297 1.85 -10.83 7.32
N ARG A 298 1.96 -9.91 6.38
CA ARG A 298 1.65 -10.15 4.98
C ARG A 298 2.53 -11.26 4.38
N VAL A 299 3.83 -11.25 4.68
CA VAL A 299 4.76 -12.30 4.22
C VAL A 299 4.39 -13.63 4.85
N VAL A 300 4.08 -13.63 6.14
CA VAL A 300 3.61 -14.81 6.88
C VAL A 300 2.31 -15.36 6.29
N GLY A 301 1.35 -14.48 5.96
CA GLY A 301 0.08 -14.85 5.33
C GLY A 301 0.27 -15.51 3.96
N GLY A 302 1.19 -15.02 3.14
CA GLY A 302 1.57 -15.66 1.88
C GLY A 302 2.17 -17.06 2.10
N TRP A 303 3.13 -17.19 3.03
CA TRP A 303 3.77 -18.46 3.36
C TRP A 303 2.78 -19.49 3.96
N LEU A 304 1.88 -19.06 4.83
CA LEU A 304 0.82 -19.92 5.37
C LEU A 304 -0.13 -20.39 4.27
N SER A 305 -0.42 -19.55 3.28
CA SER A 305 -1.27 -19.88 2.14
C SER A 305 -0.71 -20.99 1.27
N ASP A 306 0.60 -21.22 1.27
CA ASP A 306 1.22 -22.33 0.56
C ASP A 306 1.08 -23.67 1.29
N ARG A 307 0.75 -23.64 2.60
CA ARG A 307 0.65 -24.84 3.46
C ARG A 307 -0.78 -25.19 3.84
N MET A 308 -1.68 -24.23 3.77
CA MET A 308 -3.11 -24.40 4.07
C MET A 308 -3.95 -23.71 3.00
N SER A 309 -5.27 -23.92 3.01
CA SER A 309 -6.18 -23.22 2.11
C SER A 309 -6.08 -21.71 2.30
N ALA A 310 -5.72 -21.00 1.22
CA ALA A 310 -5.65 -19.53 1.22
C ALA A 310 -7.02 -18.91 1.51
N ALA A 311 -8.11 -19.54 1.01
CA ALA A 311 -9.47 -19.09 1.26
C ALA A 311 -9.86 -19.19 2.74
N LYS A 312 -9.52 -20.29 3.42
CA LYS A 312 -9.76 -20.44 4.86
C LYS A 312 -8.95 -19.45 5.68
N LEU A 313 -7.71 -19.18 5.28
CA LEU A 313 -6.87 -18.20 5.96
C LEU A 313 -7.45 -16.78 5.81
N THR A 314 -7.97 -16.45 4.62
CA THR A 314 -8.69 -15.19 4.39
C THR A 314 -9.97 -15.09 5.22
N GLU A 315 -10.71 -16.20 5.36
CA GLU A 315 -11.91 -16.29 6.20
C GLU A 315 -11.59 -15.97 7.67
N ILE A 316 -10.56 -16.64 8.21
CA ILE A 316 -10.07 -16.39 9.58
C ILE A 316 -9.64 -14.93 9.74
N SER A 317 -8.98 -14.37 8.72
CA SER A 317 -8.54 -12.98 8.77
C SER A 317 -9.72 -12.01 8.92
N TYR A 318 -10.80 -12.17 8.15
CA TYR A 318 -11.97 -11.32 8.31
C TYR A 318 -12.67 -11.49 9.67
N ALA A 319 -12.80 -12.74 10.16
CA ALA A 319 -13.37 -12.99 11.48
C ALA A 319 -12.58 -12.27 12.58
N MET A 320 -11.26 -12.35 12.54
CA MET A 320 -10.40 -11.68 13.51
C MET A 320 -10.36 -10.15 13.33
N MET A 321 -10.52 -9.64 12.11
CA MET A 321 -10.67 -8.21 11.88
C MET A 321 -11.98 -7.68 12.45
N ILE A 322 -13.09 -8.43 12.37
CA ILE A 322 -14.36 -8.08 13.05
C ILE A 322 -14.15 -7.99 14.56
N VAL A 323 -13.47 -8.98 15.16
CA VAL A 323 -13.12 -8.95 16.59
C VAL A 323 -12.27 -7.69 16.92
N GLY A 324 -11.31 -7.37 16.09
CA GLY A 324 -10.50 -6.16 16.23
C GLY A 324 -11.32 -4.87 16.20
N VAL A 325 -12.26 -4.73 15.26
CA VAL A 325 -13.14 -3.55 15.20
C VAL A 325 -14.06 -3.46 16.43
N ILE A 326 -14.61 -4.59 16.89
CA ILE A 326 -15.41 -4.62 18.13
C ILE A 326 -14.55 -4.19 19.32
N GLY A 327 -13.30 -4.65 19.40
CA GLY A 327 -12.37 -4.20 20.44
C GLY A 327 -12.11 -2.69 20.38
N VAL A 328 -11.91 -2.12 19.19
CA VAL A 328 -11.77 -0.66 19.03
C VAL A 328 -13.01 0.08 19.51
N LEU A 329 -14.22 -0.41 19.18
CA LEU A 329 -15.50 0.17 19.64
C LEU A 329 -15.62 0.16 21.17
N VAL A 330 -15.20 -0.93 21.81
CA VAL A 330 -15.28 -1.10 23.28
C VAL A 330 -14.30 -0.18 24.01
N PHE A 331 -13.08 -0.03 23.48
CA PHE A 331 -12.00 0.65 24.18
C PHE A 331 -11.80 2.12 23.76
N GLN A 332 -12.46 2.61 22.69
CA GLN A 332 -12.38 4.03 22.33
C GLN A 332 -13.10 4.93 23.35
N PRO A 333 -12.70 6.19 23.50
CA PRO A 333 -13.45 7.16 24.30
C PRO A 333 -14.85 7.38 23.71
N MET A 334 -15.90 7.27 24.53
CA MET A 334 -17.28 7.48 24.08
C MET A 334 -18.20 7.78 25.27
N GLY A 335 -19.15 8.71 25.09
CA GLY A 335 -20.23 8.94 26.07
C GLY A 335 -19.76 9.38 27.45
N GLY A 336 -18.67 10.15 27.54
CA GLY A 336 -18.08 10.59 28.82
C GLY A 336 -17.07 9.59 29.43
N ASN A 337 -16.91 8.40 28.83
CA ASN A 337 -15.86 7.46 29.20
C ASN A 337 -14.55 7.85 28.52
N ALA A 338 -13.44 7.92 29.27
CA ALA A 338 -12.11 8.25 28.76
C ALA A 338 -11.52 7.16 27.83
N GLY A 339 -12.16 6.00 27.74
CA GLY A 339 -11.63 4.85 27.01
C GLY A 339 -10.44 4.18 27.66
N ASN A 340 -9.89 3.16 27.01
CA ASN A 340 -8.68 2.48 27.43
C ASN A 340 -7.70 2.42 26.25
N PHE A 341 -6.60 3.19 26.34
CA PHE A 341 -5.61 3.25 25.27
C PHE A 341 -4.98 1.89 24.96
N VAL A 342 -4.62 1.09 25.97
CA VAL A 342 -3.98 -0.21 25.76
C VAL A 342 -4.91 -1.15 25.01
N GLY A 343 -6.17 -1.25 25.41
CA GLY A 343 -7.16 -2.07 24.73
C GLY A 343 -7.41 -1.59 23.30
N PHE A 344 -7.55 -0.28 23.09
CA PHE A 344 -7.67 0.35 21.78
C PHE A 344 -6.47 0.03 20.87
N PHE A 345 -5.26 0.21 21.38
CA PHE A 345 -4.03 -0.04 20.65
C PHE A 345 -3.87 -1.52 20.28
N CYS A 346 -4.07 -2.44 21.24
CA CYS A 346 -4.02 -3.88 20.98
C CYS A 346 -5.06 -4.32 19.95
N SER A 347 -6.27 -3.73 19.98
CA SER A 347 -7.32 -3.99 18.98
C SER A 347 -6.90 -3.55 17.59
N PHE A 348 -6.23 -2.39 17.46
CA PHE A 348 -5.64 -1.97 16.18
C PHE A 348 -4.47 -2.86 15.76
N MET A 349 -3.61 -3.32 16.69
CA MET A 349 -2.56 -4.29 16.35
C MET A 349 -3.15 -5.59 15.80
N LEU A 350 -4.27 -6.06 16.35
CA LEU A 350 -5.00 -7.20 15.82
C LEU A 350 -5.52 -6.93 14.40
N LEU A 351 -6.09 -5.74 14.14
CA LEU A 351 -6.53 -5.31 12.81
C LEU A 351 -5.38 -5.29 11.81
N PHE A 352 -4.25 -4.72 12.17
CA PHE A 352 -3.05 -4.70 11.33
C PHE A 352 -2.51 -6.12 11.07
N ALA A 353 -2.46 -6.95 12.10
CA ALA A 353 -2.00 -8.33 11.99
C ALA A 353 -2.83 -9.12 10.97
N PHE A 354 -4.14 -9.11 11.11
CA PHE A 354 -5.01 -9.90 10.26
C PHE A 354 -5.32 -9.25 8.92
N SER A 355 -5.29 -7.93 8.80
CA SER A 355 -5.29 -7.29 7.48
C SER A 355 -4.00 -7.63 6.69
N GLY A 356 -2.85 -7.73 7.36
CA GLY A 356 -1.60 -8.21 6.77
C GLY A 356 -1.68 -9.66 6.30
N ILE A 357 -2.04 -10.59 7.21
CA ILE A 357 -2.22 -12.02 6.87
C ILE A 357 -3.24 -12.16 5.73
N GLY A 358 -4.38 -11.51 5.83
CA GLY A 358 -5.43 -11.51 4.82
C GLY A 358 -4.96 -10.94 3.48
N ASN A 359 -4.10 -9.91 3.50
CA ASN A 359 -3.51 -9.35 2.29
C ASN A 359 -2.65 -10.41 1.56
N GLY A 360 -1.81 -11.14 2.29
CA GLY A 360 -1.00 -12.23 1.73
C GLY A 360 -1.87 -13.37 1.19
N SER A 361 -2.86 -13.81 1.95
CA SER A 361 -3.72 -14.94 1.58
C SER A 361 -4.67 -14.62 0.42
N THR A 362 -5.30 -13.44 0.41
CA THR A 362 -6.18 -13.03 -0.71
C THR A 362 -5.40 -12.87 -2.00
N TYR A 363 -4.15 -12.37 -1.93
CA TYR A 363 -3.29 -12.28 -3.09
C TYR A 363 -2.91 -13.66 -3.64
N ALA A 364 -2.66 -14.64 -2.75
CA ALA A 364 -2.35 -16.02 -3.12
C ALA A 364 -3.58 -16.79 -3.67
N GLN A 365 -4.80 -16.38 -3.36
CA GLN A 365 -6.03 -17.00 -3.89
C GLN A 365 -6.18 -16.79 -5.40
N ALA A 366 -5.85 -15.61 -5.94
CA ALA A 366 -6.17 -15.26 -7.32
C ALA A 366 -5.62 -16.28 -8.35
N PRO A 367 -4.33 -16.66 -8.35
CA PRO A 367 -3.83 -17.67 -9.29
C PRO A 367 -4.50 -19.03 -9.14
N ARG A 368 -4.85 -19.44 -7.91
CA ARG A 368 -5.50 -20.73 -7.63
C ARG A 368 -6.92 -20.75 -8.16
N ILE A 369 -7.70 -19.70 -7.90
CA ILE A 369 -9.08 -19.57 -8.38
C ILE A 369 -9.11 -19.59 -9.92
N PHE A 370 -8.24 -18.85 -10.58
CA PHE A 370 -8.20 -18.80 -12.03
C PHE A 370 -7.67 -20.12 -12.64
N SER A 371 -6.79 -20.84 -11.95
CA SER A 371 -6.38 -22.19 -12.36
C SER A 371 -7.57 -23.17 -12.34
N LEU A 372 -8.35 -23.19 -11.26
CA LEU A 372 -9.54 -24.03 -11.15
C LEU A 372 -10.61 -23.65 -12.18
N PHE A 373 -10.89 -22.35 -12.31
CA PHE A 373 -11.86 -21.83 -13.29
C PHE A 373 -11.51 -22.21 -14.72
N HIS A 374 -10.26 -22.08 -15.15
CA HIS A 374 -9.84 -22.42 -16.49
C HIS A 374 -9.76 -23.94 -16.74
N ARG A 375 -9.46 -24.73 -15.71
CA ARG A 375 -9.55 -26.21 -15.84
C ARG A 375 -10.98 -26.67 -16.13
N GLU A 376 -11.96 -26.05 -15.51
CA GLU A 376 -13.38 -26.32 -15.81
C GLU A 376 -13.78 -25.85 -17.21
N LEU A 377 -13.32 -24.64 -17.59
CA LEU A 377 -13.68 -24.03 -18.89
C LEU A 377 -13.07 -24.77 -20.09
N HIS A 378 -11.86 -25.31 -19.96
CA HIS A 378 -11.10 -25.99 -21.03
C HIS A 378 -11.04 -27.50 -20.79
N GLN A 379 -12.20 -28.15 -20.63
CA GLN A 379 -12.32 -29.58 -20.36
C GLN A 379 -11.46 -30.41 -21.35
N GLY A 380 -10.34 -30.97 -20.86
CA GLY A 380 -9.44 -31.84 -21.59
C GLY A 380 -8.14 -31.22 -22.13
N ASP A 381 -8.02 -29.88 -22.26
CA ASP A 381 -6.77 -29.22 -22.65
C ASP A 381 -6.08 -28.54 -21.46
N VAL A 382 -5.28 -29.32 -20.72
CA VAL A 382 -4.56 -28.81 -19.52
C VAL A 382 -3.58 -27.70 -19.88
N LYS A 383 -2.93 -27.73 -21.04
CA LYS A 383 -1.94 -26.72 -21.46
C LYS A 383 -2.61 -25.37 -21.76
N ALA A 384 -3.72 -25.39 -22.49
CA ALA A 384 -4.50 -24.18 -22.77
C ALA A 384 -5.07 -23.60 -21.46
N ALA A 385 -5.62 -24.43 -20.57
CA ALA A 385 -6.12 -24.01 -19.27
C ALA A 385 -5.04 -23.30 -18.43
N GLU A 386 -3.84 -23.88 -18.30
CA GLU A 386 -2.74 -23.29 -17.54
C GLU A 386 -2.21 -21.99 -18.15
N MET A 387 -2.14 -21.91 -19.48
CA MET A 387 -1.71 -20.71 -20.19
C MET A 387 -2.69 -19.56 -19.93
N HIS A 388 -4.00 -19.77 -20.12
CA HIS A 388 -5.03 -18.78 -19.90
C HIS A 388 -5.14 -18.38 -18.42
N ALA A 389 -5.09 -19.34 -17.49
CA ALA A 389 -5.08 -19.08 -16.06
C ALA A 389 -3.91 -18.18 -15.63
N THR A 390 -2.72 -18.45 -16.12
CA THR A 390 -1.51 -17.68 -15.81
C THR A 390 -1.65 -16.24 -16.32
N LYS A 391 -2.16 -16.06 -17.54
CA LYS A 391 -2.32 -14.74 -18.18
C LYS A 391 -3.40 -13.92 -17.49
N GLU A 392 -4.60 -14.50 -17.29
CA GLU A 392 -5.71 -13.78 -16.64
C GLU A 392 -5.41 -13.48 -15.16
N SER A 393 -4.85 -14.42 -14.40
CA SER A 393 -4.52 -14.17 -12.98
C SER A 393 -3.50 -13.07 -12.79
N ALA A 394 -2.49 -12.96 -13.66
CA ALA A 394 -1.52 -11.86 -13.59
C ALA A 394 -2.18 -10.49 -13.77
N THR A 395 -3.13 -10.40 -14.72
CA THR A 395 -3.90 -9.17 -14.96
C THR A 395 -4.83 -8.85 -13.79
N VAL A 396 -5.50 -9.88 -13.23
CA VAL A 396 -6.37 -9.75 -12.05
C VAL A 396 -5.59 -9.26 -10.83
N LEU A 397 -4.40 -9.80 -10.57
CA LEU A 397 -3.55 -9.35 -9.46
C LEU A 397 -3.19 -7.86 -9.55
N GLY A 398 -2.92 -7.36 -10.77
CA GLY A 398 -2.69 -5.94 -11.00
C GLY A 398 -3.95 -5.10 -10.74
N PHE A 399 -5.09 -5.52 -11.31
CA PHE A 399 -6.35 -4.79 -11.20
C PHE A 399 -6.92 -4.81 -9.77
N MET A 400 -6.95 -5.97 -9.10
CA MET A 400 -7.38 -6.03 -7.70
C MET A 400 -6.47 -5.21 -6.79
N GLY A 401 -5.16 -5.13 -7.10
CA GLY A 401 -4.22 -4.26 -6.40
C GLY A 401 -4.54 -2.78 -6.55
N ALA A 402 -5.08 -2.36 -7.70
CA ALA A 402 -5.56 -1.00 -7.92
C ALA A 402 -6.85 -0.73 -7.15
N ILE A 403 -7.85 -1.60 -7.29
CA ILE A 403 -9.15 -1.45 -6.62
C ILE A 403 -8.98 -1.54 -5.08
N GLY A 404 -8.18 -2.49 -4.59
CA GLY A 404 -7.89 -2.62 -3.16
C GLY A 404 -7.29 -1.35 -2.53
N ALA A 405 -6.48 -0.62 -3.28
CA ALA A 405 -5.87 0.61 -2.79
C ALA A 405 -6.88 1.74 -2.48
N TYR A 406 -8.10 1.70 -3.05
CA TYR A 406 -9.15 2.66 -2.68
C TYR A 406 -9.58 2.56 -1.21
N GLY A 407 -9.36 1.42 -0.54
CA GLY A 407 -9.56 1.32 0.90
C GLY A 407 -8.72 2.30 1.69
N GLY A 408 -7.53 2.66 1.17
CA GLY A 408 -6.69 3.71 1.73
C GLY A 408 -7.28 5.11 1.67
N PHE A 409 -8.25 5.34 0.79
CA PHE A 409 -9.07 6.56 0.76
C PHE A 409 -10.32 6.41 1.62
N LEU A 410 -11.05 5.30 1.45
CA LEU A 410 -12.35 5.10 2.09
C LEU A 410 -12.26 5.11 3.61
N ILE A 411 -11.24 4.46 4.20
CA ILE A 411 -11.13 4.31 5.65
C ILE A 411 -10.84 5.65 6.36
N PRO A 412 -9.79 6.41 6.01
CA PRO A 412 -9.56 7.72 6.64
C PRO A 412 -10.74 8.66 6.44
N LYS A 413 -11.34 8.68 5.24
CA LYS A 413 -12.50 9.51 4.93
C LYS A 413 -13.72 9.11 5.77
N SER A 414 -13.96 7.82 5.98
CA SER A 414 -15.04 7.32 6.84
C SER A 414 -14.85 7.78 8.28
N PHE A 415 -13.62 7.71 8.83
CA PHE A 415 -13.31 8.23 10.15
C PHE A 415 -13.55 9.73 10.24
N GLY A 416 -13.04 10.50 9.29
CA GLY A 416 -13.22 11.95 9.24
C GLY A 416 -14.71 12.34 9.23
N SER A 417 -15.51 11.71 8.36
CA SER A 417 -16.96 11.96 8.26
C SER A 417 -17.72 11.52 9.50
N SER A 418 -17.36 10.36 10.10
CA SER A 418 -17.98 9.88 11.33
C SER A 418 -17.74 10.84 12.50
N ILE A 419 -16.49 11.29 12.67
CA ILE A 419 -16.10 12.21 13.75
C ILE A 419 -16.77 13.57 13.55
N GLU A 420 -16.85 14.10 12.32
CA GLU A 420 -17.52 15.35 12.01
C GLU A 420 -19.03 15.28 12.33
N ALA A 421 -19.68 14.18 11.98
CA ALA A 421 -21.12 14.01 12.15
C ALA A 421 -21.55 13.71 13.60
N THR A 422 -20.73 13.01 14.38
CA THR A 422 -21.12 12.47 15.70
C THR A 422 -20.12 12.71 16.82
N GLY A 423 -18.99 13.34 16.55
CA GLY A 423 -17.89 13.49 17.50
C GLY A 423 -17.13 12.18 17.79
N SER A 424 -17.49 11.06 17.13
CA SER A 424 -16.95 9.72 17.40
C SER A 424 -16.63 8.97 16.10
N ALA A 425 -15.68 8.04 16.16
CA ALA A 425 -15.36 7.12 15.05
C ALA A 425 -16.38 5.97 14.90
N SER A 426 -17.38 5.86 15.77
CA SER A 426 -18.24 4.69 15.91
C SER A 426 -19.01 4.33 14.65
N ILE A 427 -19.57 5.30 13.92
CA ILE A 427 -20.35 5.03 12.69
C ILE A 427 -19.44 4.38 11.63
N ALA A 428 -18.20 4.88 11.47
CA ALA A 428 -17.24 4.28 10.54
C ALA A 428 -16.93 2.83 10.95
N LEU A 429 -16.72 2.57 12.24
CA LEU A 429 -16.41 1.25 12.77
C LEU A 429 -17.57 0.26 12.55
N TYR A 430 -18.82 0.67 12.77
CA TYR A 430 -19.98 -0.16 12.41
C TYR A 430 -20.04 -0.47 10.92
N GLY A 431 -19.74 0.52 10.07
CA GLY A 431 -19.63 0.32 8.62
C GLY A 431 -18.56 -0.72 8.25
N PHE A 432 -17.41 -0.72 8.93
CA PHE A 432 -16.36 -1.70 8.70
C PHE A 432 -16.77 -3.11 9.14
N ILE A 433 -17.51 -3.27 10.24
CA ILE A 433 -18.05 -4.58 10.63
C ILE A 433 -18.96 -5.13 9.53
N ILE A 434 -19.93 -4.33 9.05
CA ILE A 434 -20.85 -4.73 7.98
C ILE A 434 -20.07 -5.12 6.72
N PHE A 435 -19.05 -4.34 6.37
CA PHE A 435 -18.20 -4.60 5.21
C PHE A 435 -17.41 -5.91 5.36
N TYR A 436 -16.78 -6.15 6.52
CA TYR A 436 -16.02 -7.40 6.76
C TYR A 436 -16.93 -8.62 6.85
N VAL A 437 -18.14 -8.50 7.39
CA VAL A 437 -19.15 -9.55 7.35
C VAL A 437 -19.50 -9.88 5.88
N SER A 438 -19.68 -8.86 5.02
CA SER A 438 -19.92 -9.12 3.60
C SER A 438 -18.76 -9.85 2.93
N CYS A 439 -17.51 -9.46 3.24
CA CYS A 439 -16.32 -10.14 2.74
C CYS A 439 -16.26 -11.60 3.20
N LEU A 440 -16.53 -11.85 4.48
CA LEU A 440 -16.57 -13.18 5.07
C LEU A 440 -17.62 -14.06 4.39
N LEU A 441 -18.87 -13.58 4.26
CA LEU A 441 -19.94 -14.33 3.60
C LEU A 441 -19.64 -14.63 2.13
N ILE A 442 -19.10 -13.64 1.38
CA ILE A 442 -18.75 -13.81 -0.02
C ILE A 442 -17.59 -14.82 -0.17
N ASN A 443 -16.54 -14.69 0.65
CA ASN A 443 -15.39 -15.60 0.61
C ASN A 443 -15.81 -17.03 0.95
N TYR A 444 -16.64 -17.20 2.00
CA TYR A 444 -17.20 -18.51 2.38
C TYR A 444 -17.99 -19.12 1.22
N TRP A 445 -18.92 -18.37 0.65
CA TRP A 445 -19.82 -18.88 -0.37
C TRP A 445 -19.10 -19.33 -1.63
N PHE A 446 -18.15 -18.54 -2.10
CA PHE A 446 -17.47 -18.81 -3.38
C PHE A 446 -16.21 -19.66 -3.25
N TYR A 447 -15.47 -19.61 -2.11
CA TYR A 447 -14.13 -20.18 -2.06
C TYR A 447 -13.87 -21.16 -0.89
N VAL A 448 -14.69 -21.18 0.14
CA VAL A 448 -14.50 -22.06 1.31
C VAL A 448 -15.47 -23.23 1.31
N ARG A 449 -16.70 -23.04 0.85
CA ARG A 449 -17.73 -24.06 0.83
C ARG A 449 -17.35 -25.22 -0.09
N LYS A 450 -17.40 -26.46 0.41
CA LYS A 450 -16.99 -27.69 -0.32
C LYS A 450 -17.69 -27.92 -1.66
N GLN A 451 -18.88 -27.37 -1.86
CA GLN A 451 -19.65 -27.47 -3.11
C GLN A 451 -19.25 -26.43 -4.16
N SER A 452 -18.33 -25.52 -3.82
CA SER A 452 -17.85 -24.52 -4.78
C SER A 452 -16.83 -25.13 -5.74
N VAL A 453 -17.00 -24.89 -7.04
CA VAL A 453 -16.06 -25.31 -8.09
C VAL A 453 -14.67 -24.68 -7.89
N THR A 454 -14.64 -23.49 -7.32
CA THR A 454 -13.41 -22.73 -7.04
C THR A 454 -12.98 -22.80 -5.57
N CYS A 455 -13.39 -23.88 -4.86
CA CYS A 455 -12.93 -24.15 -3.49
C CYS A 455 -11.40 -24.33 -3.46
N CYS A 456 -10.67 -23.50 -2.70
CA CYS A 456 -9.19 -23.49 -2.67
C CYS A 456 -8.60 -23.29 -1.26
#